data_3b21232145cbb0fa4a5d87db7f92c414
#
_entry.id   3b21232145cbb0fa4a5d87db7f92c414
#
_cell.length_a   1.000
_cell.length_b   1.000
_cell.length_c   1.000
_cell.angle_alpha   90.00
_cell.angle_beta   90.00
_cell.angle_gamma   90.00
#
_symmetry.space_group_name_H-M   'P 1'
#
loop_
_entity.id
_entity.type
_entity.pdbx_description
1 polymer ?
#
loop_
_entity_poly.entity_id
_entity_poly.type
_entity_poly.pdbx_seq_one_letter_code
_entity_poly.pdbx_strand_id
1 'polypeptide(L)'
;MKRSKEKITLSILLAAVLVVGIVGYMIYVQHQFYTESTKNLLETYEQVDKTFTMFAQRNWNVLSEWGSNLQDDADGEAVRASLCLFNQQKPTWKYSGLYLFNEDCTYLDAESGHGSAKHIWGAFSEMYITGLPCVGSYTMKNGERRVVFTVPIEPVKVDGETYTCIAVSYDNETLEEMIGGHAYNGQSDCYIIYPSGDIMLSEEPKSEIEPRMENLFDFLEQNAQVNTNALAKMREDVQNSGRGSVAYRYEGKSYYLVYQPVGFQSLSIVGIVDRSVVDAGMRKIQTATILLLIALMAGIVFTLVRFVRINARQEVEEKEHALRAEASERKKMEGLANSDGLTGLFNERCFNTTLKEKEQQGEPFVLFYLDLDRFKPVNDTYGHDVGDQLLKAVAGRLRSC
;
A
#
# COMPACT_ATOMS: atom_id res chain seq x y z
N MET A 1 23.82 -35.16 15.47
CA MET A 1 22.97 -35.10 14.27
C MET A 1 21.51 -34.66 14.56
N LYS A 2 20.82 -35.19 15.59
CA LYS A 2 19.43 -34.78 15.95
C LYS A 2 19.31 -33.31 16.38
N ARG A 3 20.17 -32.83 17.30
CA ARG A 3 20.23 -31.43 17.77
C ARG A 3 20.56 -30.40 16.67
N SER A 4 21.37 -30.75 15.68
CA SER A 4 21.69 -29.83 14.54
C SER A 4 20.50 -29.70 13.61
N LYS A 5 19.75 -30.79 13.33
CA LYS A 5 18.50 -30.73 12.55
C LYS A 5 17.44 -29.90 13.25
N GLU A 6 17.26 -30.04 14.56
CA GLU A 6 16.31 -29.25 15.34
C GLU A 6 16.62 -27.74 15.30
N LYS A 7 17.90 -27.35 15.38
CA LYS A 7 18.32 -25.94 15.27
C LYS A 7 18.07 -25.36 13.88
N ILE A 8 18.34 -26.16 12.83
CA ILE A 8 18.05 -25.72 11.43
C ILE A 8 16.54 -25.57 11.22
N THR A 9 15.73 -26.52 11.70
CA THR A 9 14.27 -26.46 11.61
C THR A 9 13.72 -25.23 12.34
N LEU A 10 14.24 -24.94 13.53
CA LEU A 10 13.86 -23.74 14.30
C LEU A 10 14.20 -22.45 13.56
N SER A 11 15.39 -22.39 12.92
CA SER A 11 15.82 -21.22 12.14
C SER A 11 14.93 -20.99 10.90
N ILE A 12 14.53 -22.07 10.22
CA ILE A 12 13.60 -22.00 9.08
C ILE A 12 12.22 -21.54 9.55
N LEU A 13 11.74 -22.05 10.67
CA LEU A 13 10.46 -21.65 11.25
C LEU A 13 10.47 -20.16 11.61
N LEU A 14 11.54 -19.68 12.24
CA LEU A 14 11.70 -18.25 12.60
C LEU A 14 11.72 -17.36 11.34
N ALA A 15 12.42 -17.76 10.29
CA ALA A 15 12.44 -17.05 9.02
C ALA A 15 11.04 -17.02 8.37
N ALA A 16 10.30 -18.13 8.40
CA ALA A 16 8.93 -18.21 7.87
C ALA A 16 7.98 -17.28 8.64
N VAL A 17 8.03 -17.25 9.97
CA VAL A 17 7.23 -16.34 10.81
C VAL A 17 7.54 -14.87 10.48
N LEU A 18 8.80 -14.56 10.26
CA LEU A 18 9.26 -13.21 9.93
C LEU A 18 8.74 -12.77 8.55
N VAL A 19 8.76 -13.65 7.54
CA VAL A 19 8.19 -13.40 6.21
C VAL A 19 6.69 -13.15 6.31
N VAL A 20 5.94 -13.98 7.04
CA VAL A 20 4.51 -13.81 7.26
C VAL A 20 4.21 -12.48 7.96
N GLY A 21 5.00 -12.11 8.95
CA GLY A 21 4.89 -10.83 9.65
C GLY A 21 5.12 -9.62 8.72
N ILE A 22 6.11 -9.69 7.84
CA ILE A 22 6.40 -8.65 6.85
C ILE A 22 5.24 -8.50 5.85
N VAL A 23 4.74 -9.64 5.31
CA VAL A 23 3.60 -9.62 4.39
C VAL A 23 2.35 -9.05 5.07
N GLY A 24 2.06 -9.46 6.30
CA GLY A 24 0.96 -8.92 7.09
C GLY A 24 1.10 -7.41 7.34
N TYR A 25 2.30 -6.95 7.67
CA TYR A 25 2.59 -5.53 7.84
C TYR A 25 2.41 -4.74 6.53
N MET A 26 2.85 -5.28 5.39
CA MET A 26 2.65 -4.63 4.08
C MET A 26 1.17 -4.48 3.73
N ILE A 27 0.36 -5.52 3.96
CA ILE A 27 -1.10 -5.49 3.75
C ILE A 27 -1.74 -4.44 4.68
N TYR A 28 -1.35 -4.40 5.95
CA TYR A 28 -1.83 -3.42 6.92
C TYR A 28 -1.50 -1.98 6.49
N VAL A 29 -0.24 -1.71 6.12
CA VAL A 29 0.20 -0.39 5.65
C VAL A 29 -0.56 0.02 4.39
N GLN A 30 -0.76 -0.89 3.45
CA GLN A 30 -1.52 -0.60 2.23
C GLN A 30 -2.99 -0.27 2.52
N HIS A 31 -3.62 -0.97 3.45
CA HIS A 31 -4.99 -0.70 3.88
C HIS A 31 -5.11 0.65 4.60
N GLN A 32 -4.21 0.92 5.55
CA GLN A 32 -4.17 2.19 6.28
C GLN A 32 -3.96 3.38 5.33
N PHE A 33 -3.14 3.17 4.33
CA PHE A 33 -2.85 4.16 3.31
C PHE A 33 -4.06 4.49 2.44
N TYR A 34 -4.78 3.45 1.98
CA TYR A 34 -6.03 3.63 1.24
C TYR A 34 -7.04 4.47 2.06
N THR A 35 -7.20 4.13 3.33
CA THR A 35 -8.13 4.82 4.23
C THR A 35 -7.75 6.30 4.42
N GLU A 36 -6.48 6.59 4.64
CA GLU A 36 -6.00 7.96 4.82
C GLU A 36 -6.10 8.78 3.53
N SER A 37 -5.74 8.19 2.39
CA SER A 37 -5.82 8.87 1.09
C SER A 37 -7.25 9.21 0.70
N THR A 38 -8.20 8.30 0.90
CA THR A 38 -9.62 8.56 0.62
C THR A 38 -10.23 9.56 1.61
N LYS A 39 -9.79 9.56 2.86
CA LYS A 39 -10.18 10.57 3.84
C LYS A 39 -9.70 11.97 3.44
N ASN A 40 -8.43 12.10 3.08
CA ASN A 40 -7.86 13.38 2.62
C ASN A 40 -8.56 13.90 1.35
N LEU A 41 -8.92 12.99 0.44
CA LEU A 41 -9.75 13.34 -0.72
C LEU A 41 -11.11 13.89 -0.30
N LEU A 42 -11.82 13.19 0.58
CA LEU A 42 -13.11 13.64 1.09
C LEU A 42 -13.02 15.01 1.77
N GLU A 43 -12.00 15.24 2.58
CA GLU A 43 -11.77 16.55 3.23
C GLU A 43 -11.51 17.67 2.19
N THR A 44 -10.78 17.37 1.11
CA THR A 44 -10.55 18.32 0.02
C THR A 44 -11.85 18.67 -0.68
N TYR A 45 -12.67 17.66 -1.03
CA TYR A 45 -13.95 17.91 -1.68
C TYR A 45 -15.01 18.52 -0.75
N GLU A 46 -14.88 18.40 0.57
CA GLU A 46 -15.67 19.16 1.54
C GLU A 46 -15.39 20.69 1.43
N GLN A 47 -14.16 21.09 1.09
CA GLN A 47 -13.87 22.49 0.83
C GLN A 47 -14.50 22.95 -0.50
N VAL A 48 -14.49 22.09 -1.52
CA VAL A 48 -15.16 22.37 -2.80
C VAL A 48 -16.66 22.54 -2.59
N ASP A 49 -17.31 21.67 -1.79
CA ASP A 49 -18.72 21.80 -1.42
C ASP A 49 -19.01 23.14 -0.74
N LYS A 50 -18.22 23.51 0.26
CA LYS A 50 -18.39 24.81 0.94
C LYS A 50 -18.27 25.97 -0.02
N THR A 51 -17.29 25.93 -0.93
CA THR A 51 -17.10 27.00 -1.93
C THR A 51 -18.28 27.07 -2.88
N PHE A 52 -18.74 25.92 -3.40
CA PHE A 52 -19.90 25.86 -4.29
C PHE A 52 -21.19 26.31 -3.58
N THR A 53 -21.44 25.88 -2.37
CA THR A 53 -22.58 26.28 -1.55
C THR A 53 -22.56 27.77 -1.30
N MET A 54 -21.43 28.36 -0.94
CA MET A 54 -21.28 29.81 -0.75
C MET A 54 -21.52 30.58 -2.07
N PHE A 55 -21.04 30.05 -3.19
CA PHE A 55 -21.24 30.64 -4.49
C PHE A 55 -22.72 30.61 -4.89
N ALA A 56 -23.40 29.50 -4.71
CA ALA A 56 -24.84 29.36 -4.94
C ALA A 56 -25.65 30.33 -4.09
N GLN A 57 -25.39 30.38 -2.78
CA GLN A 57 -26.05 31.29 -1.84
C GLN A 57 -25.87 32.74 -2.22
N ARG A 58 -24.66 33.12 -2.62
CA ARG A 58 -24.36 34.47 -3.07
C ARG A 58 -25.18 34.84 -4.32
N ASN A 59 -25.24 33.95 -5.32
CA ASN A 59 -26.06 34.18 -6.51
C ASN A 59 -27.53 34.31 -6.18
N TRP A 60 -28.08 33.43 -5.35
CA TRP A 60 -29.47 33.48 -4.94
C TRP A 60 -29.82 34.78 -4.18
N ASN A 61 -28.95 35.21 -3.28
CA ASN A 61 -29.15 36.48 -2.56
C ASN A 61 -29.22 37.69 -3.52
N VAL A 62 -28.29 37.74 -4.48
CA VAL A 62 -28.25 38.82 -5.46
C VAL A 62 -29.47 38.76 -6.40
N LEU A 63 -29.82 37.56 -6.89
CA LEU A 63 -31.00 37.40 -7.73
C LEU A 63 -32.28 37.71 -6.98
N SER A 64 -32.40 37.39 -5.71
CA SER A 64 -33.53 37.76 -4.86
C SER A 64 -33.61 39.26 -4.69
N GLU A 65 -32.49 39.94 -4.47
CA GLU A 65 -32.43 41.41 -4.40
C GLU A 65 -32.82 42.06 -5.74
N TRP A 66 -32.28 41.57 -6.86
CA TRP A 66 -32.64 42.04 -8.19
C TRP A 66 -34.12 41.78 -8.48
N GLY A 67 -34.63 40.58 -8.19
CA GLY A 67 -36.03 40.22 -8.38
C GLY A 67 -36.99 41.12 -7.60
N SER A 68 -36.66 41.46 -6.34
CA SER A 68 -37.47 42.36 -5.51
C SER A 68 -37.47 43.83 -5.98
N ASN A 69 -36.46 44.21 -6.76
CA ASN A 69 -36.34 45.54 -7.31
C ASN A 69 -36.98 45.70 -8.71
N LEU A 70 -37.49 44.60 -9.30
CA LEU A 70 -38.25 44.67 -10.54
C LEU A 70 -39.60 45.32 -10.28
N GLN A 71 -39.85 46.43 -10.94
CA GLN A 71 -41.13 47.14 -10.84
C GLN A 71 -42.02 46.73 -12.00
N ASP A 72 -43.22 46.21 -11.69
CA ASP A 72 -44.23 45.90 -12.71
C ASP A 72 -44.84 47.19 -13.22
N ASP A 73 -44.72 47.45 -14.53
CA ASP A 73 -45.39 48.57 -15.22
C ASP A 73 -46.17 48.00 -16.41
N ALA A 74 -47.13 48.81 -16.91
CA ALA A 74 -48.04 48.33 -17.94
C ALA A 74 -47.36 47.92 -19.26
N ASP A 75 -46.22 48.52 -19.56
CA ASP A 75 -45.49 48.35 -20.84
C ASP A 75 -44.20 47.53 -20.69
N GLY A 76 -43.77 47.18 -19.47
CA GLY A 76 -42.55 46.41 -19.18
C GLY A 76 -41.25 47.20 -19.40
N GLU A 77 -41.30 48.52 -19.62
CA GLU A 77 -40.12 49.36 -19.83
C GLU A 77 -39.23 49.41 -18.58
N ALA A 78 -39.87 49.52 -17.39
CA ALA A 78 -39.14 49.55 -16.12
C ALA A 78 -38.40 48.26 -15.84
N VAL A 79 -39.01 47.10 -16.16
CA VAL A 79 -38.37 45.78 -16.05
C VAL A 79 -37.17 45.65 -17.00
N ARG A 80 -37.31 46.09 -18.25
CA ARG A 80 -36.20 46.09 -19.23
C ARG A 80 -35.05 47.00 -18.81
N ALA A 81 -35.38 48.18 -18.30
CA ALA A 81 -34.38 49.13 -17.78
C ALA A 81 -33.61 48.50 -16.58
N SER A 82 -34.33 47.85 -15.66
CA SER A 82 -33.73 47.17 -14.53
C SER A 82 -32.83 45.99 -14.97
N LEU A 83 -33.28 45.18 -15.91
CA LEU A 83 -32.45 44.10 -16.48
C LEU A 83 -31.18 44.61 -17.16
N CYS A 84 -31.30 45.75 -17.88
CA CYS A 84 -30.13 46.39 -18.50
C CYS A 84 -29.13 46.88 -17.46
N LEU A 85 -29.59 47.50 -16.34
CA LEU A 85 -28.72 47.88 -15.23
C LEU A 85 -28.05 46.70 -14.55
N PHE A 86 -28.78 45.60 -14.31
CA PHE A 86 -28.21 44.39 -13.74
C PHE A 86 -27.17 43.76 -14.68
N ASN A 87 -27.43 43.76 -15.99
CA ASN A 87 -26.53 43.23 -16.99
C ASN A 87 -25.22 44.04 -17.12
N GLN A 88 -25.20 45.34 -16.75
CA GLN A 88 -23.95 46.10 -16.64
C GLN A 88 -22.98 45.56 -15.60
N GLN A 89 -23.47 44.75 -14.67
CA GLN A 89 -22.61 44.06 -13.67
C GLN A 89 -22.01 42.75 -14.16
N LYS A 90 -22.37 42.28 -15.36
CA LYS A 90 -21.87 41.04 -15.99
C LYS A 90 -20.34 40.89 -15.92
N PRO A 91 -19.50 41.90 -16.22
CA PRO A 91 -18.05 41.77 -16.13
C PRO A 91 -17.55 41.53 -14.70
N THR A 92 -18.26 42.00 -13.68
CA THR A 92 -17.90 41.78 -12.26
C THR A 92 -18.30 40.41 -11.77
N TRP A 93 -19.46 39.91 -12.19
CA TRP A 93 -20.03 38.63 -11.78
C TRP A 93 -19.65 37.47 -12.69
N LYS A 94 -19.17 37.80 -13.89
CA LYS A 94 -18.72 36.81 -14.91
C LYS A 94 -19.81 35.82 -15.33
N TYR A 95 -21.09 36.12 -15.18
CA TYR A 95 -22.14 35.25 -15.72
C TYR A 95 -22.23 35.33 -17.24
N SER A 96 -22.71 34.28 -17.89
CA SER A 96 -22.84 34.18 -19.35
C SER A 96 -24.14 34.79 -19.85
N GLY A 97 -25.22 34.72 -19.06
CA GLY A 97 -26.53 35.31 -19.40
C GLY A 97 -27.38 35.60 -18.18
N LEU A 98 -28.28 36.61 -18.32
CA LEU A 98 -29.28 36.98 -17.33
C LEU A 98 -30.67 36.87 -17.96
N TYR A 99 -31.58 36.17 -17.30
CA TYR A 99 -32.87 35.80 -17.86
C TYR A 99 -34.02 36.04 -16.86
N LEU A 100 -35.19 36.35 -17.41
CA LEU A 100 -36.47 36.10 -16.77
C LEU A 100 -37.14 34.91 -17.43
N PHE A 101 -37.73 34.00 -16.65
CA PHE A 101 -38.41 32.78 -17.15
C PHE A 101 -39.88 32.77 -16.67
N ASN A 102 -40.72 32.07 -17.44
CA ASN A 102 -42.08 31.72 -17.06
C ASN A 102 -42.30 30.18 -17.08
N GLU A 103 -43.47 29.76 -16.59
CA GLU A 103 -43.86 28.35 -16.53
C GLU A 103 -44.02 27.70 -17.93
N ASP A 104 -44.28 28.51 -18.97
CA ASP A 104 -44.43 28.03 -20.36
C ASP A 104 -43.08 27.83 -21.05
N CYS A 105 -41.97 27.92 -20.35
CA CYS A 105 -40.61 27.80 -20.86
C CYS A 105 -40.22 28.87 -21.86
N THR A 106 -40.86 30.07 -21.82
CA THR A 106 -40.35 31.23 -22.52
C THR A 106 -39.47 32.06 -21.60
N TYR A 107 -38.51 32.75 -22.19
CA TYR A 107 -37.61 33.62 -21.44
C TYR A 107 -37.42 34.96 -22.12
N LEU A 108 -37.10 35.93 -21.30
CA LEU A 108 -36.56 37.21 -21.73
C LEU A 108 -35.09 37.26 -21.33
N ASP A 109 -34.20 37.32 -22.31
CA ASP A 109 -32.77 37.55 -22.12
C ASP A 109 -32.48 39.05 -22.12
N ALA A 110 -31.67 39.50 -21.17
CA ALA A 110 -31.31 40.92 -21.03
C ALA A 110 -30.56 41.48 -22.27
N GLU A 111 -29.92 40.64 -23.09
CA GLU A 111 -29.17 41.03 -24.29
C GLU A 111 -29.93 40.75 -25.58
N SER A 112 -30.46 39.54 -25.72
CA SER A 112 -31.01 39.04 -26.99
C SER A 112 -32.53 39.09 -27.13
N GLY A 113 -33.24 39.44 -26.03
CA GLY A 113 -34.70 39.53 -26.01
C GLY A 113 -35.41 38.20 -25.78
N HIS A 114 -36.60 38.01 -26.36
CA HIS A 114 -37.45 36.86 -26.13
C HIS A 114 -36.95 35.60 -26.80
N GLY A 115 -37.07 34.45 -26.09
CA GLY A 115 -36.74 33.14 -26.59
C GLY A 115 -37.58 32.02 -25.97
N SER A 116 -37.36 30.80 -26.40
CA SER A 116 -38.02 29.62 -25.84
C SER A 116 -36.98 28.64 -25.30
N ALA A 117 -37.21 28.18 -24.10
CA ALA A 117 -36.33 27.29 -23.33
C ALA A 117 -36.88 25.88 -23.16
N LYS A 118 -37.88 25.46 -23.99
CA LYS A 118 -38.53 24.14 -23.85
C LYS A 118 -37.53 22.96 -23.78
N HIS A 119 -36.43 23.05 -24.53
CA HIS A 119 -35.40 22.01 -24.58
C HIS A 119 -34.51 21.97 -23.34
N ILE A 120 -34.57 23.00 -22.50
CA ILE A 120 -33.76 23.08 -21.26
C ILE A 120 -34.64 23.11 -19.99
N TRP A 121 -35.92 22.76 -20.13
CA TRP A 121 -36.89 22.81 -19.02
C TRP A 121 -36.44 22.06 -17.79
N GLY A 122 -35.74 20.92 -17.94
CA GLY A 122 -35.22 20.13 -16.85
C GLY A 122 -34.31 20.91 -15.88
N ALA A 123 -33.61 21.93 -16.37
CA ALA A 123 -32.78 22.80 -15.54
C ALA A 123 -33.55 23.76 -14.62
N PHE A 124 -34.83 24.01 -14.92
CA PHE A 124 -35.66 24.96 -14.22
C PHE A 124 -36.84 24.31 -13.48
N SER A 125 -37.20 23.10 -13.83
CA SER A 125 -38.42 22.43 -13.35
C SER A 125 -38.44 22.29 -11.83
N GLU A 126 -37.31 22.03 -11.20
CA GLU A 126 -37.22 21.85 -9.75
C GLU A 126 -37.61 23.13 -9.00
N MET A 127 -37.20 24.30 -9.48
CA MET A 127 -37.59 25.59 -8.91
C MET A 127 -39.10 25.79 -8.98
N TYR A 128 -39.75 25.48 -10.11
CA TYR A 128 -41.21 25.58 -10.24
C TYR A 128 -41.96 24.57 -9.37
N ILE A 129 -41.40 23.35 -9.18
CA ILE A 129 -42.00 22.34 -8.32
C ILE A 129 -41.88 22.70 -6.84
N THR A 130 -40.71 23.21 -6.43
CA THR A 130 -40.41 23.46 -5.01
C THR A 130 -40.74 24.86 -4.54
N GLY A 131 -40.79 25.84 -5.46
CA GLY A 131 -40.90 27.25 -5.13
C GLY A 131 -39.67 27.84 -4.43
N LEU A 132 -38.54 27.14 -4.50
CA LEU A 132 -37.27 27.50 -3.83
C LEU A 132 -36.19 27.84 -4.86
N PRO A 133 -35.19 28.67 -4.49
CA PRO A 133 -34.01 28.86 -5.30
C PRO A 133 -33.32 27.55 -5.64
N CYS A 134 -32.94 27.35 -6.91
CA CYS A 134 -32.39 26.11 -7.40
C CYS A 134 -31.14 26.32 -8.28
N VAL A 135 -30.38 25.25 -8.46
CA VAL A 135 -29.30 25.16 -9.45
C VAL A 135 -29.66 24.06 -10.43
N GLY A 136 -29.51 24.29 -11.71
CA GLY A 136 -29.70 23.30 -12.75
C GLY A 136 -28.62 23.42 -13.82
N SER A 137 -28.62 22.49 -14.77
CA SER A 137 -27.72 22.55 -15.93
C SER A 137 -28.42 22.22 -17.23
N TYR A 138 -27.92 22.76 -18.32
CA TYR A 138 -28.37 22.45 -19.65
C TYR A 138 -27.21 22.50 -20.64
N THR A 139 -27.38 21.79 -21.77
CA THR A 139 -26.41 21.78 -22.85
C THR A 139 -26.91 22.66 -24.00
N MET A 140 -26.10 23.61 -24.43
CA MET A 140 -26.36 24.46 -25.58
C MET A 140 -26.29 23.64 -26.89
N LYS A 141 -26.85 24.17 -27.98
CA LYS A 141 -26.80 23.55 -29.31
C LYS A 141 -25.36 23.33 -29.85
N ASN A 142 -24.43 24.14 -29.40
CA ASN A 142 -23.00 24.00 -29.72
C ASN A 142 -22.29 22.93 -28.88
N GLY A 143 -23.00 22.25 -27.96
CA GLY A 143 -22.46 21.27 -27.04
C GLY A 143 -21.85 21.84 -25.76
N GLU A 144 -21.86 23.17 -25.57
CA GLU A 144 -21.42 23.84 -24.36
C GLU A 144 -22.41 23.57 -23.22
N ARG A 145 -21.91 23.11 -22.06
CA ARG A 145 -22.74 22.95 -20.86
C ARG A 145 -22.76 24.25 -20.06
N ARG A 146 -23.92 24.63 -19.58
CA ARG A 146 -24.13 25.79 -18.73
C ARG A 146 -24.85 25.39 -17.45
N VAL A 147 -24.46 25.99 -16.35
CA VAL A 147 -25.13 25.88 -15.06
C VAL A 147 -25.93 27.15 -14.81
N VAL A 148 -27.14 26.98 -14.34
CA VAL A 148 -28.09 28.12 -14.13
C VAL A 148 -28.52 28.14 -12.67
N PHE A 149 -28.46 29.31 -12.08
CA PHE A 149 -28.98 29.63 -10.76
C PHE A 149 -30.30 30.37 -10.91
N THR A 150 -31.33 29.84 -10.29
CA THR A 150 -32.73 30.34 -10.45
C THR A 150 -33.31 30.77 -9.10
N VAL A 151 -34.10 31.81 -9.14
CA VAL A 151 -34.83 32.33 -7.96
C VAL A 151 -36.26 32.68 -8.38
N PRO A 152 -37.27 32.17 -7.66
CA PRO A 152 -38.65 32.63 -7.88
C PRO A 152 -38.79 34.13 -7.52
N ILE A 153 -39.59 34.86 -8.30
CA ILE A 153 -39.89 36.27 -8.10
C ILE A 153 -41.39 36.51 -8.13
N GLU A 154 -41.84 37.63 -7.60
CA GLU A 154 -43.20 38.10 -7.82
C GLU A 154 -43.45 38.26 -9.33
N PRO A 155 -44.63 37.87 -9.82
CA PRO A 155 -44.93 37.95 -11.25
C PRO A 155 -44.73 39.35 -11.82
N VAL A 156 -43.92 39.48 -12.87
CA VAL A 156 -43.72 40.73 -13.61
C VAL A 156 -44.15 40.56 -15.07
N LYS A 157 -44.76 41.61 -15.64
CA LYS A 157 -45.22 41.57 -17.03
C LYS A 157 -44.27 42.33 -17.93
N VAL A 158 -43.95 41.75 -19.08
CA VAL A 158 -43.17 42.39 -20.14
C VAL A 158 -43.74 41.95 -21.49
N ASP A 159 -44.13 42.87 -22.34
CA ASP A 159 -44.69 42.61 -23.68
C ASP A 159 -45.88 41.60 -23.70
N GLY A 160 -46.71 41.65 -22.66
CA GLY A 160 -47.88 40.78 -22.52
C GLY A 160 -47.58 39.37 -21.94
N GLU A 161 -46.33 38.98 -21.77
CA GLU A 161 -45.90 37.76 -21.10
C GLU A 161 -45.65 38.01 -19.61
N THR A 162 -45.90 36.99 -18.78
CA THR A 162 -45.69 37.05 -17.32
C THR A 162 -44.52 36.19 -16.92
N TYR A 163 -43.53 36.73 -16.27
CA TYR A 163 -42.33 36.05 -15.79
C TYR A 163 -42.39 35.91 -14.28
N THR A 164 -41.98 34.72 -13.78
CA THR A 164 -42.05 34.33 -12.37
C THR A 164 -40.73 33.85 -11.81
N CYS A 165 -39.65 33.87 -12.61
CA CYS A 165 -38.33 33.47 -12.22
C CYS A 165 -37.27 34.39 -12.82
N ILE A 166 -36.25 34.75 -12.02
CA ILE A 166 -35.02 35.39 -12.48
C ILE A 166 -33.88 34.38 -12.38
N ALA A 167 -32.99 34.38 -13.39
CA ALA A 167 -31.89 33.40 -13.46
C ALA A 167 -30.62 34.00 -14.05
N VAL A 168 -29.47 33.49 -13.61
CA VAL A 168 -28.18 33.71 -14.26
C VAL A 168 -27.57 32.40 -14.66
N SER A 169 -26.94 32.37 -15.81
CA SER A 169 -26.18 31.19 -16.27
C SER A 169 -24.68 31.47 -16.28
N TYR A 170 -23.92 30.44 -16.00
CA TYR A 170 -22.45 30.42 -16.10
C TYR A 170 -22.03 29.30 -17.06
N ASP A 171 -20.99 29.57 -17.85
CA ASP A 171 -20.31 28.51 -18.56
C ASP A 171 -19.48 27.64 -17.59
N ASN A 172 -19.14 26.45 -18.03
CA ASN A 172 -18.48 25.44 -17.21
C ASN A 172 -17.09 25.92 -16.77
N GLU A 173 -16.32 26.53 -17.67
CA GLU A 173 -14.95 27.02 -17.41
C GLU A 173 -14.93 28.10 -16.31
N THR A 174 -15.84 29.04 -16.39
CA THR A 174 -15.99 30.11 -15.37
C THR A 174 -16.31 29.52 -14.00
N LEU A 175 -17.18 28.51 -13.94
CA LEU A 175 -17.52 27.87 -12.67
C LEU A 175 -16.36 27.06 -12.11
N GLU A 176 -15.61 26.33 -12.92
CA GLU A 176 -14.40 25.63 -12.51
C GLU A 176 -13.39 26.58 -11.87
N GLU A 177 -13.10 27.71 -12.51
CA GLU A 177 -12.20 28.72 -11.97
C GLU A 177 -12.69 29.27 -10.61
N MET A 178 -13.98 29.45 -10.44
CA MET A 178 -14.58 30.05 -9.23
C MET A 178 -14.68 29.05 -8.07
N ILE A 179 -14.97 27.77 -8.36
CA ILE A 179 -15.17 26.74 -7.34
C ILE A 179 -13.83 26.16 -6.89
N GLY A 180 -12.79 26.25 -7.73
CA GLY A 180 -11.43 25.84 -7.38
C GLY A 180 -11.29 24.34 -7.14
N GLY A 181 -12.01 23.51 -7.93
CA GLY A 181 -12.08 22.06 -7.78
C GLY A 181 -10.77 21.27 -7.97
N HIS A 182 -9.64 21.96 -8.01
CA HIS A 182 -8.34 21.36 -8.32
C HIS A 182 -7.68 20.73 -7.08
N ALA A 183 -8.12 19.54 -6.70
CA ALA A 183 -7.35 18.70 -5.78
C ALA A 183 -6.07 18.18 -6.47
N TYR A 184 -5.03 17.90 -5.67
CA TYR A 184 -3.76 17.36 -6.17
C TYR A 184 -3.07 18.17 -7.28
N ASN A 185 -3.04 19.50 -7.15
CA ASN A 185 -2.43 20.40 -8.13
C ASN A 185 -3.05 20.28 -9.54
N GLY A 186 -4.38 20.11 -9.61
CA GLY A 186 -5.09 19.96 -10.87
C GLY A 186 -4.96 18.57 -11.53
N GLN A 187 -4.63 17.53 -10.77
CA GLN A 187 -4.54 16.14 -11.23
C GLN A 187 -5.73 15.29 -10.78
N SER A 188 -6.82 15.93 -10.35
CA SER A 188 -8.08 15.29 -10.03
C SER A 188 -9.19 15.95 -10.83
N ASP A 189 -10.18 15.18 -11.23
CA ASP A 189 -11.38 15.67 -11.89
C ASP A 189 -12.50 15.85 -10.86
N CYS A 190 -13.25 16.93 -10.98
CA CYS A 190 -14.38 17.26 -10.11
C CYS A 190 -15.68 17.27 -10.91
N TYR A 191 -16.68 16.57 -10.40
CA TYR A 191 -18.02 16.52 -10.98
C TYR A 191 -19.06 16.86 -9.93
N ILE A 192 -20.13 17.53 -10.34
CA ILE A 192 -21.37 17.64 -9.56
C ILE A 192 -22.42 16.84 -10.30
N ILE A 193 -23.09 15.93 -9.62
CA ILE A 193 -24.06 15.02 -10.20
C ILE A 193 -25.42 15.10 -9.52
N TYR A 194 -26.46 14.80 -10.29
CA TYR A 194 -27.80 14.52 -9.78
C TYR A 194 -27.90 13.13 -9.15
N PRO A 195 -28.95 12.85 -8.34
CA PRO A 195 -29.19 11.51 -7.79
C PRO A 195 -29.32 10.39 -8.83
N SER A 196 -29.70 10.74 -10.06
CA SER A 196 -29.73 9.83 -11.23
C SER A 196 -28.34 9.42 -11.72
N GLY A 197 -27.28 10.15 -11.33
CA GLY A 197 -25.93 10.01 -11.85
C GLY A 197 -25.62 10.93 -13.03
N ASP A 198 -26.61 11.69 -13.52
CA ASP A 198 -26.41 12.64 -14.61
C ASP A 198 -25.51 13.80 -14.15
N ILE A 199 -24.60 14.21 -15.02
CA ILE A 199 -23.60 15.21 -14.68
C ILE A 199 -24.21 16.61 -14.85
N MET A 200 -24.22 17.37 -13.74
CA MET A 200 -24.61 18.75 -13.74
C MET A 200 -23.44 19.68 -14.12
N LEU A 201 -22.29 19.45 -13.52
CA LEU A 201 -21.05 20.21 -13.75
C LEU A 201 -19.90 19.21 -13.89
N SER A 202 -19.04 19.44 -14.88
CA SER A 202 -17.81 18.63 -15.07
C SER A 202 -16.65 19.54 -15.40
N GLU A 203 -15.48 19.22 -14.90
CA GLU A 203 -14.24 19.75 -15.46
C GLU A 203 -14.14 19.38 -16.93
N GLU A 204 -13.64 20.27 -17.79
CA GLU A 204 -13.34 19.88 -19.15
C GLU A 204 -12.28 18.77 -19.14
N PRO A 205 -12.52 17.65 -19.85
CA PRO A 205 -11.56 16.56 -19.87
C PRO A 205 -10.21 17.07 -20.39
N LYS A 206 -9.18 16.95 -19.57
CA LYS A 206 -7.79 17.38 -19.89
C LYS A 206 -7.13 16.53 -20.98
N SER A 207 -7.78 15.44 -21.41
CA SER A 207 -7.35 14.59 -22.51
C SER A 207 -8.44 14.45 -23.57
N GLU A 208 -8.06 14.57 -24.85
CA GLU A 208 -8.96 14.36 -26.00
C GLU A 208 -9.53 12.92 -26.08
N ILE A 209 -9.15 12.04 -25.17
CA ILE A 209 -9.39 10.58 -25.21
C ILE A 209 -10.56 10.17 -24.29
N GLU A 210 -10.96 10.99 -23.31
CA GLU A 210 -12.09 10.64 -22.45
C GLU A 210 -13.41 10.96 -23.14
N PRO A 211 -14.28 9.97 -23.37
CA PRO A 211 -15.62 10.23 -23.88
C PRO A 211 -16.32 11.18 -22.89
N ARG A 212 -17.06 12.21 -23.40
CA ARG A 212 -17.88 13.07 -22.55
C ARG A 212 -18.80 12.19 -21.72
N MET A 213 -18.52 12.12 -20.43
CA MET A 213 -19.33 11.37 -19.47
C MET A 213 -20.63 12.13 -19.26
N GLU A 214 -21.74 11.58 -19.69
CA GLU A 214 -23.08 12.18 -19.49
C GLU A 214 -23.70 11.71 -18.17
N ASN A 215 -23.50 10.41 -17.85
CA ASN A 215 -23.97 9.80 -16.61
C ASN A 215 -22.84 8.98 -15.98
N LEU A 216 -22.53 9.25 -14.72
CA LEU A 216 -21.44 8.61 -13.99
C LEU A 216 -21.69 7.11 -13.75
N PHE A 217 -22.93 6.75 -13.42
CA PHE A 217 -23.24 5.35 -13.11
C PHE A 217 -23.16 4.47 -14.37
N ASP A 218 -23.68 4.98 -15.50
CA ASP A 218 -23.60 4.29 -16.79
C ASP A 218 -22.15 4.12 -17.24
N PHE A 219 -21.32 5.15 -17.06
CA PHE A 219 -19.89 5.07 -17.34
C PHE A 219 -19.21 3.97 -16.51
N LEU A 220 -19.46 3.94 -15.21
CA LEU A 220 -18.85 2.95 -14.31
C LEU A 220 -19.32 1.52 -14.61
N GLU A 221 -20.58 1.33 -15.01
CA GLU A 221 -21.12 0.02 -15.37
C GLU A 221 -20.62 -0.50 -16.73
N GLN A 222 -20.52 0.37 -17.73
CA GLN A 222 -20.25 -0.05 -19.11
C GLN A 222 -18.76 -0.03 -19.46
N ASN A 223 -17.98 0.88 -18.87
CA ASN A 223 -16.62 1.14 -19.32
C ASN A 223 -15.55 0.80 -18.26
N ALA A 224 -15.92 0.67 -16.98
CA ALA A 224 -14.97 0.48 -15.90
C ALA A 224 -15.08 -0.89 -15.22
N GLN A 225 -13.97 -1.38 -14.71
CA GLN A 225 -13.96 -2.54 -13.82
C GLN A 225 -14.15 -2.06 -12.38
N VAL A 226 -15.36 -2.18 -11.88
CA VAL A 226 -15.77 -1.75 -10.52
C VAL A 226 -16.39 -2.92 -9.77
N ASN A 227 -16.26 -2.91 -8.43
CA ASN A 227 -16.97 -3.89 -7.60
C ASN A 227 -18.47 -3.57 -7.60
N THR A 228 -19.29 -4.53 -8.04
CA THR A 228 -20.74 -4.35 -8.19
C THR A 228 -21.44 -3.94 -6.89
N ASN A 229 -21.02 -4.51 -5.75
CA ASN A 229 -21.59 -4.14 -4.45
C ASN A 229 -21.19 -2.72 -4.03
N ALA A 230 -19.97 -2.30 -4.33
CA ALA A 230 -19.50 -0.94 -4.04
C ALA A 230 -20.24 0.09 -4.90
N LEU A 231 -20.48 -0.21 -6.18
CA LEU A 231 -21.25 0.65 -7.07
C LEU A 231 -22.72 0.75 -6.65
N ALA A 232 -23.35 -0.38 -6.29
CA ALA A 232 -24.72 -0.40 -5.78
C ALA A 232 -24.85 0.45 -4.51
N LYS A 233 -23.91 0.30 -3.57
CA LYS A 233 -23.85 1.12 -2.36
C LYS A 233 -23.67 2.61 -2.69
N MET A 234 -22.76 2.96 -3.60
CA MET A 234 -22.57 4.35 -4.03
C MET A 234 -23.87 4.95 -4.56
N ARG A 235 -24.61 4.19 -5.41
CA ARG A 235 -25.88 4.64 -5.98
C ARG A 235 -26.93 4.89 -4.88
N GLU A 236 -27.02 4.01 -3.89
CA GLU A 236 -27.88 4.17 -2.72
C GLU A 236 -27.46 5.38 -1.86
N ASP A 237 -26.16 5.52 -1.57
CA ASP A 237 -25.62 6.64 -0.79
C ASP A 237 -25.88 7.98 -1.49
N VAL A 238 -25.67 8.09 -2.81
CA VAL A 238 -25.93 9.32 -3.58
C VAL A 238 -27.41 9.70 -3.53
N GLN A 239 -28.32 8.72 -3.63
CA GLN A 239 -29.77 8.98 -3.53
C GLN A 239 -30.19 9.43 -2.12
N ASN A 240 -29.49 8.98 -1.09
CA ASN A 240 -29.80 9.25 0.32
C ASN A 240 -28.88 10.32 0.95
N SER A 241 -28.20 11.13 0.14
CA SER A 241 -27.25 12.15 0.62
C SER A 241 -26.14 11.58 1.51
N GLY A 242 -25.68 10.37 1.19
CA GLY A 242 -24.56 9.70 1.82
C GLY A 242 -23.22 10.11 1.23
N ARG A 243 -22.13 9.69 1.88
CA ARG A 243 -20.76 9.92 1.43
C ARG A 243 -19.94 8.64 1.44
N GLY A 244 -18.96 8.53 0.56
CA GLY A 244 -18.11 7.35 0.51
C GLY A 244 -17.03 7.42 -0.54
N SER A 245 -16.42 6.27 -0.80
CA SER A 245 -15.41 6.13 -1.82
C SER A 245 -15.54 4.78 -2.55
N VAL A 246 -15.18 4.78 -3.83
CA VAL A 246 -15.13 3.60 -4.68
C VAL A 246 -13.80 3.59 -5.42
N ALA A 247 -13.17 2.42 -5.53
CA ALA A 247 -12.02 2.23 -6.40
C ALA A 247 -12.47 1.50 -7.66
N TYR A 248 -12.01 1.98 -8.82
CA TYR A 248 -12.30 1.34 -10.09
C TYR A 248 -11.08 1.33 -11.01
N ARG A 249 -11.13 0.53 -12.08
CA ARG A 249 -10.10 0.50 -13.11
C ARG A 249 -10.71 0.81 -14.46
N TYR A 250 -10.07 1.72 -15.19
CA TYR A 250 -10.45 2.11 -16.54
C TYR A 250 -9.18 2.23 -17.39
N GLU A 251 -9.18 1.65 -18.61
CA GLU A 251 -8.05 1.64 -19.56
C GLU A 251 -6.69 1.24 -18.92
N GLY A 252 -6.73 0.24 -18.02
CA GLY A 252 -5.53 -0.27 -17.36
C GLY A 252 -5.01 0.57 -16.21
N LYS A 253 -5.56 1.76 -15.97
CA LYS A 253 -5.26 2.61 -14.82
C LYS A 253 -6.26 2.36 -13.69
N SER A 254 -5.84 2.61 -12.45
CA SER A 254 -6.70 2.52 -11.27
C SER A 254 -7.00 3.90 -10.74
N TYR A 255 -8.26 4.12 -10.38
CA TYR A 255 -8.76 5.41 -9.91
C TYR A 255 -9.39 5.27 -8.53
N TYR A 256 -9.28 6.32 -7.73
CA TYR A 256 -10.11 6.55 -6.55
C TYR A 256 -11.20 7.55 -6.91
N LEU A 257 -12.43 7.19 -6.58
CA LEU A 257 -13.59 8.03 -6.67
C LEU A 257 -14.11 8.26 -5.25
N VAL A 258 -14.30 9.52 -4.87
CA VAL A 258 -14.97 9.91 -3.63
C VAL A 258 -16.24 10.67 -3.97
N TYR A 259 -17.25 10.55 -3.13
CA TYR A 259 -18.52 11.24 -3.31
C TYR A 259 -19.07 11.71 -1.97
N GLN A 260 -19.71 12.85 -2.00
CA GLN A 260 -20.40 13.43 -0.83
C GLN A 260 -21.53 14.35 -1.27
N PRO A 261 -22.56 14.54 -0.42
CA PRO A 261 -23.67 15.44 -0.73
C PRO A 261 -23.21 16.90 -0.76
N VAL A 262 -23.86 17.68 -1.59
CA VAL A 262 -23.84 19.15 -1.54
C VAL A 262 -24.81 19.62 -0.48
N GLY A 263 -24.54 20.79 0.11
CA GLY A 263 -25.37 21.36 1.18
C GLY A 263 -26.79 21.75 0.77
N PHE A 264 -27.19 21.57 -0.48
CA PHE A 264 -28.53 21.88 -1.02
C PHE A 264 -28.88 20.92 -2.17
N GLN A 265 -30.20 20.79 -2.47
CA GLN A 265 -30.75 20.03 -3.63
C GLN A 265 -30.17 18.65 -3.76
N SER A 266 -30.31 17.68 -3.10
CA SER A 266 -29.88 16.26 -3.30
C SER A 266 -28.73 16.03 -4.32
N LEU A 267 -27.92 17.07 -4.61
CA LEU A 267 -26.75 16.98 -5.47
C LEU A 267 -25.58 16.33 -4.73
N SER A 268 -24.67 15.73 -5.49
CA SER A 268 -23.43 15.18 -4.92
C SER A 268 -22.21 15.67 -5.68
N ILE A 269 -21.15 16.04 -4.94
CA ILE A 269 -19.82 16.26 -5.50
C ILE A 269 -19.11 14.93 -5.58
N VAL A 270 -18.48 14.70 -6.73
CA VAL A 270 -17.68 13.53 -7.02
C VAL A 270 -16.29 13.96 -7.42
N GLY A 271 -15.30 13.43 -6.72
CA GLY A 271 -13.89 13.62 -7.06
C GLY A 271 -13.27 12.35 -7.60
N ILE A 272 -12.61 12.42 -8.74
CA ILE A 272 -11.91 11.30 -9.37
C ILE A 272 -10.42 11.63 -9.47
N VAL A 273 -9.57 10.71 -9.06
CA VAL A 273 -8.12 10.90 -9.12
C VAL A 273 -7.42 9.59 -9.50
N ASP A 274 -6.41 9.68 -10.35
CA ASP A 274 -5.57 8.53 -10.66
C ASP A 274 -4.83 8.09 -9.40
N ARG A 275 -4.95 6.81 -9.06
CA ARG A 275 -4.27 6.20 -7.92
C ARG A 275 -2.77 6.46 -7.94
N SER A 276 -2.15 6.52 -9.11
CA SER A 276 -0.72 6.76 -9.24
C SER A 276 -0.30 8.14 -8.74
N VAL A 277 -1.18 9.14 -8.83
CA VAL A 277 -0.98 10.51 -8.32
C VAL A 277 -1.03 10.52 -6.79
N VAL A 278 -2.05 9.89 -6.24
CA VAL A 278 -2.24 9.77 -4.80
C VAL A 278 -1.08 8.99 -4.17
N ASP A 279 -0.72 7.87 -4.78
CA ASP A 279 0.32 6.97 -4.27
C ASP A 279 1.75 7.49 -4.52
N ALA A 280 1.96 8.53 -5.34
CA ALA A 280 3.30 8.99 -5.74
C ALA A 280 4.20 9.40 -4.56
N GLY A 281 3.64 10.11 -3.58
CA GLY A 281 4.37 10.50 -2.36
C GLY A 281 4.75 9.30 -1.50
N MET A 282 3.89 8.30 -1.46
CA MET A 282 4.01 7.14 -0.60
C MET A 282 4.88 6.03 -1.20
N ARG A 283 4.95 5.92 -2.53
CA ARG A 283 5.83 4.93 -3.19
C ARG A 283 7.28 5.06 -2.76
N LYS A 284 7.77 6.28 -2.51
CA LYS A 284 9.13 6.51 -1.99
C LYS A 284 9.30 5.94 -0.58
N ILE A 285 8.32 6.16 0.30
CA ILE A 285 8.35 5.66 1.68
C ILE A 285 8.21 4.13 1.68
N GLN A 286 7.29 3.57 0.90
CA GLN A 286 7.11 2.12 0.77
C GLN A 286 8.38 1.44 0.23
N THR A 287 8.99 1.99 -0.82
CA THR A 287 10.24 1.43 -1.38
C THR A 287 11.36 1.47 -0.36
N ALA A 288 11.53 2.57 0.37
CA ALA A 288 12.53 2.67 1.44
C ALA A 288 12.27 1.67 2.58
N THR A 289 11.02 1.50 2.98
CA THR A 289 10.63 0.53 4.01
C THR A 289 10.88 -0.92 3.56
N ILE A 290 10.55 -1.26 2.32
CA ILE A 290 10.81 -2.60 1.75
C ILE A 290 12.32 -2.87 1.69
N LEU A 291 13.12 -1.92 1.22
CA LEU A 291 14.57 -2.06 1.18
C LEU A 291 15.17 -2.24 2.58
N LEU A 292 14.68 -1.50 3.57
CA LEU A 292 15.09 -1.65 4.96
C LEU A 292 14.76 -3.05 5.50
N LEU A 293 13.56 -3.54 5.24
CA LEU A 293 13.13 -4.87 5.68
C LEU A 293 13.94 -5.98 5.00
N ILE A 294 14.27 -5.84 3.71
CA ILE A 294 15.15 -6.77 2.98
C ILE A 294 16.56 -6.78 3.60
N ALA A 295 17.11 -5.59 3.91
CA ALA A 295 18.43 -5.47 4.54
C ALA A 295 18.45 -6.12 5.93
N LEU A 296 17.42 -5.90 6.75
CA LEU A 296 17.26 -6.55 8.05
C LEU A 296 17.18 -8.07 7.92
N MET A 297 16.38 -8.57 6.98
CA MET A 297 16.28 -10.01 6.69
C MET A 297 17.64 -10.60 6.29
N ALA A 298 18.35 -9.94 5.38
CA ALA A 298 19.67 -10.39 4.96
C ALA A 298 20.66 -10.43 6.15
N GLY A 299 20.61 -9.45 7.03
CA GLY A 299 21.40 -9.42 8.27
C GLY A 299 21.08 -10.57 9.21
N ILE A 300 19.81 -10.87 9.41
CA ILE A 300 19.37 -12.01 10.25
C ILE A 300 19.83 -13.34 9.64
N VAL A 301 19.62 -13.54 8.34
CA VAL A 301 20.07 -14.75 7.63
C VAL A 301 21.59 -14.90 7.73
N PHE A 302 22.33 -13.81 7.52
CA PHE A 302 23.79 -13.82 7.64
C PHE A 302 24.26 -14.23 9.05
N THR A 303 23.67 -13.66 10.10
CA THR A 303 24.02 -14.01 11.49
C THR A 303 23.64 -15.45 11.81
N LEU A 304 22.51 -15.94 11.36
CA LEU A 304 22.11 -17.34 11.51
C LEU A 304 23.08 -18.30 10.81
N VAL A 305 23.46 -18.01 9.57
CA VAL A 305 24.43 -18.83 8.82
C VAL A 305 25.79 -18.83 9.51
N ARG A 306 26.26 -17.67 10.00
CA ARG A 306 27.49 -17.60 10.79
C ARG A 306 27.39 -18.43 12.07
N PHE A 307 26.29 -18.31 12.81
CA PHE A 307 26.06 -19.05 14.04
C PHE A 307 26.06 -20.57 13.79
N VAL A 308 25.38 -21.05 12.75
CA VAL A 308 25.36 -22.46 12.37
C VAL A 308 26.77 -22.95 11.99
N ARG A 309 27.53 -22.15 11.22
CA ARG A 309 28.90 -22.49 10.82
C ARG A 309 29.88 -22.61 12.03
N ILE A 310 29.75 -21.63 12.97
CA ILE A 310 30.59 -21.64 14.18
C ILE A 310 30.27 -22.87 15.03
N ASN A 311 29.02 -23.19 15.29
CA ASN A 311 28.62 -24.35 16.06
C ASN A 311 29.05 -25.67 15.39
N ALA A 312 28.95 -25.77 14.06
CA ALA A 312 29.39 -26.95 13.32
C ALA A 312 30.90 -27.14 13.42
N ARG A 313 31.71 -26.09 13.37
CA ARG A 313 33.16 -26.17 13.57
C ARG A 313 33.51 -26.64 14.98
N GLN A 314 32.88 -26.08 15.99
CA GLN A 314 33.09 -26.51 17.39
C GLN A 314 32.75 -27.98 17.60
N GLU A 315 31.67 -28.50 17.03
CA GLU A 315 31.29 -29.89 17.12
C GLU A 315 32.34 -30.84 16.44
N VAL A 316 32.93 -30.38 15.33
CA VAL A 316 34.01 -31.13 14.65
C VAL A 316 35.29 -31.13 15.50
N GLU A 317 35.72 -30.00 16.04
CA GLU A 317 36.89 -29.87 16.90
C GLU A 317 36.76 -30.72 18.18
N GLU A 318 35.61 -30.70 18.83
CA GLU A 318 35.32 -31.54 20.00
C GLU A 318 35.45 -33.04 19.69
N LYS A 319 34.92 -33.48 18.53
CA LYS A 319 35.05 -34.88 18.09
C LYS A 319 36.48 -35.26 17.77
N GLU A 320 37.25 -34.38 17.11
CA GLU A 320 38.66 -34.62 16.86
C GLU A 320 39.46 -34.74 18.16
N HIS A 321 39.20 -33.87 19.14
CA HIS A 321 39.85 -33.96 20.46
C HIS A 321 39.49 -35.25 21.19
N ALA A 322 38.24 -35.69 21.17
CA ALA A 322 37.79 -36.93 21.75
C ALA A 322 38.48 -38.17 21.09
N LEU A 323 38.55 -38.18 19.75
CA LEU A 323 39.22 -39.25 19.00
C LEU A 323 40.74 -39.31 19.29
N ARG A 324 41.40 -38.15 19.39
CA ARG A 324 42.83 -38.07 19.73
C ARG A 324 43.09 -38.55 21.16
N ALA A 325 42.22 -38.23 22.12
CA ALA A 325 42.30 -38.69 23.48
C ALA A 325 42.13 -40.20 23.55
N GLU A 326 41.13 -40.78 22.89
CA GLU A 326 40.88 -42.24 22.82
C GLU A 326 42.05 -42.99 22.16
N ALA A 327 42.60 -42.47 21.06
CA ALA A 327 43.76 -43.04 20.40
C ALA A 327 45.02 -43.05 21.30
N SER A 328 45.21 -41.97 22.10
CA SER A 328 46.31 -41.87 23.05
C SER A 328 46.15 -42.89 24.20
N GLU A 329 44.94 -43.02 24.74
CA GLU A 329 44.65 -43.97 25.81
C GLU A 329 44.82 -45.42 25.34
N ARG A 330 44.36 -45.72 24.13
CA ARG A 330 44.56 -47.04 23.51
C ARG A 330 46.07 -47.41 23.35
N LYS A 331 46.87 -46.42 22.86
CA LYS A 331 48.33 -46.63 22.76
C LYS A 331 48.98 -46.89 24.11
N LYS A 332 48.55 -46.16 25.17
CA LYS A 332 49.04 -46.43 26.54
C LYS A 332 48.68 -47.88 27.01
N MET A 333 47.41 -48.25 26.80
CA MET A 333 46.99 -49.61 27.18
C MET A 333 47.71 -50.71 26.39
N GLU A 334 47.95 -50.52 25.09
CA GLU A 334 48.73 -51.46 24.26
C GLU A 334 50.15 -51.49 24.74
N GLY A 335 50.78 -50.38 25.11
CA GLY A 335 52.13 -50.37 25.70
C GLY A 335 52.22 -51.11 27.02
N LEU A 336 51.25 -50.95 27.92
CA LEU A 336 51.21 -51.68 29.21
C LEU A 336 50.91 -53.17 29.03
N ALA A 337 50.05 -53.54 28.05
CA ALA A 337 49.73 -54.92 27.77
C ALA A 337 50.88 -55.73 27.11
N ASN A 338 51.84 -55.04 26.47
CA ASN A 338 52.92 -55.63 25.71
C ASN A 338 54.26 -55.54 26.40
N SER A 339 54.36 -54.90 27.57
CA SER A 339 55.61 -54.78 28.34
C SER A 339 55.58 -55.58 29.65
N ASP A 340 56.74 -56.01 30.07
CA ASP A 340 56.96 -56.63 31.38
C ASP A 340 56.98 -55.54 32.46
N GLY A 341 56.22 -55.75 33.51
CA GLY A 341 56.04 -54.76 34.58
C GLY A 341 57.30 -54.42 35.39
N LEU A 342 58.28 -55.33 35.45
CA LEU A 342 59.53 -55.14 36.21
C LEU A 342 60.61 -54.48 35.36
N THR A 343 60.82 -54.97 34.17
CA THR A 343 61.95 -54.58 33.31
C THR A 343 61.55 -53.54 32.24
N GLY A 344 60.25 -53.44 31.94
CA GLY A 344 59.70 -52.62 30.86
C GLY A 344 60.16 -53.08 29.47
N LEU A 345 60.79 -54.25 29.29
CA LEU A 345 61.02 -54.88 28.00
C LEU A 345 59.69 -55.44 27.50
N PHE A 346 59.68 -55.91 26.25
CA PHE A 346 58.51 -56.60 25.73
C PHE A 346 58.28 -57.90 26.51
N ASN A 347 57.05 -58.19 26.88
CA ASN A 347 56.66 -59.36 27.59
C ASN A 347 56.54 -60.55 26.61
N GLU A 348 56.40 -61.76 27.16
CA GLU A 348 56.27 -63.01 26.40
C GLU A 348 55.15 -62.96 25.34
N ARG A 349 54.03 -62.29 25.68
CA ARG A 349 52.90 -62.09 24.74
C ARG A 349 53.31 -61.30 23.53
N CYS A 350 53.96 -60.12 23.72
CA CYS A 350 54.45 -59.29 22.66
C CYS A 350 55.46 -59.99 21.79
N PHE A 351 56.43 -60.71 22.43
CA PHE A 351 57.41 -61.55 21.75
C PHE A 351 56.75 -62.59 20.84
N ASN A 352 55.83 -63.40 21.38
CA ASN A 352 55.14 -64.44 20.61
C ASN A 352 54.34 -63.89 19.45
N THR A 353 53.74 -62.71 19.59
CA THR A 353 53.00 -62.05 18.54
C THR A 353 53.93 -61.55 17.42
N THR A 354 55.02 -60.85 17.78
CA THR A 354 56.04 -60.36 16.83
C THR A 354 56.72 -61.51 16.09
N LEU A 355 57.02 -62.61 16.81
CA LEU A 355 57.60 -63.78 16.20
C LEU A 355 56.71 -64.39 15.12
N LYS A 356 55.40 -64.58 15.41
CA LYS A 356 54.41 -65.09 14.43
C LYS A 356 54.26 -64.16 13.23
N GLU A 357 54.30 -62.86 13.43
CA GLU A 357 54.24 -61.87 12.35
C GLU A 357 55.44 -61.92 11.43
N LYS A 358 56.64 -62.12 12.02
CA LYS A 358 57.89 -62.28 11.25
C LYS A 358 57.91 -63.60 10.48
N GLU A 359 57.43 -64.68 11.09
CA GLU A 359 57.29 -66.00 10.41
C GLU A 359 56.33 -65.88 9.21
N GLN A 360 55.20 -65.17 9.36
CA GLN A 360 54.22 -64.98 8.27
C GLN A 360 54.74 -64.12 7.13
N GLN A 361 55.61 -63.19 7.43
CA GLN A 361 56.24 -62.27 6.43
C GLN A 361 57.32 -63.00 5.60
N GLY A 362 57.79 -64.20 6.08
CA GLY A 362 58.79 -64.96 5.39
C GLY A 362 60.20 -64.34 5.32
N GLU A 363 60.44 -63.32 6.12
CA GLU A 363 61.73 -62.61 6.19
C GLU A 363 62.68 -63.46 7.10
N PRO A 364 63.94 -63.65 6.71
CA PRO A 364 64.92 -64.35 7.56
C PRO A 364 65.21 -63.47 8.79
N PHE A 365 65.17 -64.08 9.97
CA PHE A 365 65.53 -63.43 11.24
C PHE A 365 66.42 -64.39 12.07
N VAL A 366 67.17 -63.80 13.00
CA VAL A 366 67.95 -64.51 13.97
C VAL A 366 67.41 -64.30 15.36
N LEU A 367 67.15 -65.41 16.06
CA LEU A 367 66.69 -65.37 17.44
C LEU A 367 67.82 -65.63 18.40
N PHE A 368 68.07 -64.73 19.33
CA PHE A 368 69.00 -64.87 20.41
C PHE A 368 68.28 -65.25 21.69
N TYR A 369 68.68 -66.25 22.37
CA TYR A 369 68.20 -66.64 23.66
C TYR A 369 69.31 -66.36 24.68
N LEU A 370 69.00 -65.44 25.63
CA LEU A 370 69.95 -64.95 26.62
C LEU A 370 69.50 -65.40 28.01
N ASP A 371 70.42 -65.93 28.82
CA ASP A 371 70.18 -66.33 30.20
C ASP A 371 71.25 -65.66 31.11
N LEU A 372 70.92 -65.42 32.37
CA LEU A 372 71.79 -64.76 33.34
C LEU A 372 72.46 -65.90 34.17
N ASP A 373 73.74 -66.13 33.94
CA ASP A 373 74.52 -67.07 34.74
C ASP A 373 74.50 -66.74 36.22
N ARG A 374 74.19 -67.72 37.07
CA ARG A 374 74.16 -67.60 38.50
C ARG A 374 73.14 -66.58 39.05
N PHE A 375 72.06 -66.27 38.34
CA PHE A 375 71.02 -65.34 38.84
C PHE A 375 70.35 -65.83 40.13
N LYS A 376 70.07 -67.14 40.24
CA LYS A 376 69.51 -67.71 41.47
C LYS A 376 70.42 -67.51 42.70
N PRO A 377 71.72 -67.78 42.69
CA PRO A 377 72.61 -67.39 43.81
C PRO A 377 72.60 -65.95 44.17
N VAL A 378 72.34 -64.98 43.24
CA VAL A 378 72.21 -63.55 43.56
C VAL A 378 70.93 -63.33 44.36
N ASN A 379 69.83 -63.91 43.99
CA ASN A 379 68.57 -63.83 44.75
C ASN A 379 68.72 -64.46 46.14
N ASP A 380 69.32 -65.62 46.23
CA ASP A 380 69.46 -66.36 47.46
C ASP A 380 70.48 -65.69 48.47
N THR A 381 71.44 -64.92 47.96
CA THR A 381 72.43 -64.23 48.79
C THR A 381 72.03 -62.78 49.16
N TYR A 382 71.46 -62.10 48.24
CA TYR A 382 71.18 -60.61 48.37
C TYR A 382 69.73 -60.27 48.39
N GLY A 383 68.82 -61.22 48.25
CA GLY A 383 67.38 -61.02 48.24
C GLY A 383 66.82 -60.64 46.87
N HIS A 384 65.52 -60.88 46.72
CA HIS A 384 64.79 -60.65 45.45
C HIS A 384 64.86 -59.20 44.98
N ASP A 385 64.90 -58.19 45.91
CA ASP A 385 64.98 -56.79 45.53
C ASP A 385 66.27 -56.44 44.76
N VAL A 386 67.39 -57.11 45.13
CA VAL A 386 68.65 -56.90 44.42
C VAL A 386 68.63 -57.68 43.06
N GLY A 387 67.97 -58.83 43.01
CA GLY A 387 67.72 -59.56 41.75
C GLY A 387 66.87 -58.75 40.77
N ASP A 388 65.83 -58.09 41.26
CA ASP A 388 64.97 -57.18 40.47
C ASP A 388 65.77 -56.01 39.95
N GLN A 389 66.66 -55.42 40.75
CA GLN A 389 67.54 -54.34 40.30
C GLN A 389 68.51 -54.81 39.21
N LEU A 390 69.04 -56.00 39.34
CA LEU A 390 69.92 -56.63 38.35
C LEU A 390 69.16 -56.86 37.02
N LEU A 391 67.93 -57.37 37.07
CA LEU A 391 67.07 -57.49 35.89
C LEU A 391 66.78 -56.15 35.21
N LYS A 392 66.45 -55.12 35.99
CA LYS A 392 66.26 -53.73 35.46
C LYS A 392 67.57 -53.22 34.81
N ALA A 393 68.71 -53.45 35.39
CA ALA A 393 69.99 -53.01 34.84
C ALA A 393 70.32 -53.74 33.53
N VAL A 394 70.10 -55.05 33.47
CA VAL A 394 70.26 -55.84 32.21
C VAL A 394 69.29 -55.36 31.15
N ALA A 395 68.05 -55.17 31.52
CA ALA A 395 67.03 -54.64 30.61
C ALA A 395 67.40 -53.25 30.03
N GLY A 396 67.95 -52.34 30.89
CA GLY A 396 68.48 -51.09 30.45
C GLY A 396 69.60 -51.19 29.43
N ARG A 397 70.49 -52.12 29.62
CA ARG A 397 71.61 -52.43 28.66
C ARG A 397 71.07 -53.03 27.35
N LEU A 398 70.11 -53.92 27.38
CA LEU A 398 69.50 -54.53 26.21
C LEU A 398 68.74 -53.51 25.38
N ARG A 399 68.16 -52.48 26.00
CA ARG A 399 67.54 -51.32 25.27
C ARG A 399 68.53 -50.41 24.57
N SER A 400 69.77 -50.39 25.03
CA SER A 400 70.82 -49.51 24.48
C SER A 400 71.66 -50.18 23.38
N CYS A 401 71.46 -51.49 23.13
CA CYS A 401 71.98 -52.18 22.00
C CYS A 401 71.11 -52.07 20.80
#